data_79316e08b73a3c2f124aaaa0959858ce
#
_entry.id   79316e08b73a3c2f124aaaa0959858ce
#
_cell.length_a   1.000
_cell.length_b   1.000
_cell.length_c   1.000
_cell.angle_alpha   90.00
_cell.angle_beta   90.00
_cell.angle_gamma   90.00
#
_symmetry.space_group_name_H-M   'P 1'
#
loop_
_entity.id
_entity.type
_entity.pdbx_description
1 polymer ?
#
loop_
_entity_poly.entity_id
_entity_poly.type
_entity_poly.pdbx_seq_one_letter_code
_entity_poly.pdbx_strand_id
1 'polypeptide(L)'
;IYLAALSALFFVGGCETDDNTNQEPISFSADIFSSVKGKKVAFQGLTNNAVSWSWNFGDGASSNQQTPVHVYSDSGYYTATLTATDEAGMTITKEVQLALDITPYVLLTGGATDEDGKTWRLSSAHSDSDYFGNADAELTPFDGAPNPLPAGIFGAGLGMAEVYEDEFTF
;
A
#
# COMPACT_ATOMS: atom_id res chain seq x y z
N ILE A 1 -55.26 -4.81 -72.23
CA ILE A 1 -54.43 -5.84 -71.56
C ILE A 1 -53.25 -5.10 -70.96
N TYR A 2 -53.38 -4.79 -69.66
CA TYR A 2 -52.29 -4.14 -68.90
C TYR A 2 -51.52 -5.18 -68.15
N LEU A 3 -50.23 -5.28 -68.41
CA LEU A 3 -49.30 -6.09 -67.65
C LEU A 3 -48.68 -5.18 -66.52
N ALA A 4 -49.05 -5.48 -65.31
CA ALA A 4 -48.46 -4.83 -64.15
C ALA A 4 -47.15 -5.55 -63.77
N ALA A 5 -46.03 -4.86 -63.96
CA ALA A 5 -44.75 -5.35 -63.48
C ALA A 5 -44.56 -5.00 -61.97
N LEU A 6 -44.54 -6.03 -61.16
CA LEU A 6 -44.26 -5.92 -59.69
C LEU A 6 -42.76 -5.88 -59.50
N SER A 7 -42.20 -4.70 -59.20
CA SER A 7 -40.79 -4.54 -58.83
C SER A 7 -40.65 -4.83 -57.35
N ALA A 8 -40.03 -5.96 -57.01
CA ALA A 8 -39.58 -6.26 -55.64
C ALA A 8 -38.34 -5.44 -55.27
N LEU A 9 -38.49 -4.47 -54.36
CA LEU A 9 -37.35 -3.82 -53.72
C LEU A 9 -36.76 -4.78 -52.69
N PHE A 10 -35.58 -5.30 -52.96
CA PHE A 10 -34.75 -5.94 -51.96
C PHE A 10 -34.05 -4.84 -51.13
N PHE A 11 -34.50 -4.64 -49.90
CA PHE A 11 -33.71 -3.94 -48.89
C PHE A 11 -32.59 -4.87 -48.45
N VAL A 12 -31.38 -4.65 -48.93
CA VAL A 12 -30.20 -5.21 -48.36
C VAL A 12 -29.88 -4.33 -47.13
N GLY A 13 -30.33 -4.81 -45.97
CA GLY A 13 -29.87 -4.23 -44.71
C GLY A 13 -28.34 -4.45 -44.59
N GLY A 14 -27.55 -3.45 -44.93
CA GLY A 14 -26.15 -3.43 -44.60
C GLY A 14 -26.04 -3.40 -43.09
N CYS A 15 -25.46 -4.43 -42.52
CA CYS A 15 -24.89 -4.36 -41.16
C CYS A 15 -23.72 -3.39 -41.28
N GLU A 16 -23.92 -2.16 -40.83
CA GLU A 16 -22.79 -1.28 -40.55
C GLU A 16 -22.09 -1.91 -39.36
N THR A 17 -20.94 -2.52 -39.60
CA THR A 17 -19.96 -2.81 -38.54
C THR A 17 -19.47 -1.44 -38.09
N ASP A 18 -19.97 -0.98 -36.93
CA ASP A 18 -19.36 0.11 -36.21
C ASP A 18 -17.91 -0.32 -35.83
N ASP A 19 -17.00 -0.13 -36.77
CA ASP A 19 -15.56 -0.13 -36.50
C ASP A 19 -15.23 1.15 -35.71
N ASN A 20 -15.84 1.26 -34.52
CA ASN A 20 -15.43 2.25 -33.55
C ASN A 20 -14.13 1.77 -32.89
N THR A 21 -13.06 1.68 -33.70
CA THR A 21 -11.70 1.50 -33.23
C THR A 21 -11.15 2.79 -32.60
N ASN A 22 -11.96 3.39 -31.71
CA ASN A 22 -11.47 4.33 -30.72
C ASN A 22 -10.94 3.55 -29.52
N GLN A 23 -10.11 2.53 -29.81
CA GLN A 23 -9.34 1.89 -28.77
C GLN A 23 -8.22 2.87 -28.43
N GLU A 24 -8.41 3.61 -27.34
CA GLU A 24 -7.33 4.39 -26.74
C GLU A 24 -6.07 3.52 -26.74
N PRO A 25 -4.93 4.04 -27.21
CA PRO A 25 -3.71 3.25 -27.20
C PRO A 25 -3.44 2.79 -25.78
N ILE A 26 -3.31 1.45 -25.60
CA ILE A 26 -3.02 0.88 -24.29
C ILE A 26 -1.71 1.49 -23.81
N SER A 27 -1.80 2.39 -22.84
CA SER A 27 -0.65 3.11 -22.32
C SER A 27 0.27 2.16 -21.54
N PHE A 28 1.58 2.37 -21.64
CA PHE A 28 2.54 1.70 -20.77
C PHE A 28 2.24 2.05 -19.31
N SER A 29 2.06 1.04 -18.47
CA SER A 29 1.76 1.23 -17.05
C SER A 29 2.35 0.11 -16.21
N ALA A 30 2.64 0.40 -14.94
CA ALA A 30 3.11 -0.55 -13.97
C ALA A 30 2.53 -0.27 -12.58
N ASP A 31 2.25 -1.34 -11.84
CA ASP A 31 1.92 -1.33 -10.43
C ASP A 31 2.43 -2.61 -9.77
N ILE A 32 2.38 -2.69 -8.44
CA ILE A 32 2.83 -3.84 -7.67
C ILE A 32 1.67 -4.43 -6.87
N PHE A 33 1.50 -5.75 -7.00
CA PHE A 33 0.77 -6.53 -6.02
C PHE A 33 1.76 -7.38 -5.22
N SER A 34 1.58 -7.45 -3.89
CA SER A 34 2.38 -8.29 -3.00
C SER A 34 1.51 -9.05 -2.01
N SER A 35 1.92 -10.27 -1.68
CA SER A 35 1.28 -11.12 -0.68
C SER A 35 2.34 -11.63 0.29
N VAL A 36 2.16 -11.32 1.57
CA VAL A 36 3.12 -11.58 2.65
C VAL A 36 2.65 -12.76 3.49
N LYS A 37 3.57 -13.71 3.75
CA LYS A 37 3.38 -14.79 4.72
C LYS A 37 4.66 -14.98 5.54
N GLY A 38 4.69 -14.41 6.74
CA GLY A 38 5.91 -14.34 7.56
C GLY A 38 7.00 -13.55 6.82
N LYS A 39 8.16 -14.16 6.61
CA LYS A 39 9.27 -13.57 5.84
C LYS A 39 9.25 -13.90 4.35
N LYS A 40 8.26 -14.65 3.87
CA LYS A 40 8.09 -15.00 2.47
C LYS A 40 7.10 -14.06 1.81
N VAL A 41 7.51 -13.46 0.70
CA VAL A 41 6.67 -12.53 -0.08
C VAL A 41 6.59 -13.02 -1.52
N ALA A 42 5.37 -13.11 -2.03
CA ALA A 42 5.11 -13.29 -3.45
C ALA A 42 4.78 -11.92 -4.04
N PHE A 43 5.47 -11.55 -5.12
CA PHE A 43 5.26 -10.31 -5.85
C PHE A 43 4.66 -10.58 -7.21
N GLN A 44 3.92 -9.61 -7.71
CA GLN A 44 3.43 -9.58 -9.07
C GLN A 44 3.54 -8.16 -9.63
N GLY A 45 4.28 -8.01 -10.72
CA GLY A 45 4.28 -6.79 -11.51
C GLY A 45 3.00 -6.74 -12.36
N LEU A 46 2.08 -5.85 -11.98
CA LEU A 46 0.87 -5.56 -12.74
C LEU A 46 1.23 -4.55 -13.82
N THR A 47 1.55 -5.04 -15.03
CA THR A 47 2.08 -4.18 -16.09
C THR A 47 1.28 -4.34 -17.38
N ASN A 48 1.12 -3.23 -18.11
CA ASN A 48 0.67 -3.20 -19.50
C ASN A 48 1.83 -2.79 -20.41
N ASN A 49 2.03 -3.50 -21.53
CA ASN A 49 3.07 -3.24 -22.53
C ASN A 49 4.51 -3.27 -22.00
N ALA A 50 4.77 -3.87 -20.84
CA ALA A 50 6.13 -4.12 -20.37
C ALA A 50 6.72 -5.38 -21.04
N VAL A 51 7.99 -5.31 -21.39
CA VAL A 51 8.76 -6.44 -21.95
C VAL A 51 9.84 -6.94 -21.00
N SER A 52 10.17 -6.15 -19.96
CA SER A 52 11.14 -6.58 -18.94
C SER A 52 10.82 -6.00 -17.57
N TRP A 53 11.28 -6.70 -16.54
CA TRP A 53 11.08 -6.38 -15.14
C TRP A 53 12.41 -6.46 -14.41
N SER A 54 12.65 -5.57 -13.47
CA SER A 54 13.78 -5.59 -12.57
C SER A 54 13.30 -5.26 -11.17
N TRP A 55 13.47 -6.20 -10.24
CA TRP A 55 13.12 -6.05 -8.84
C TRP A 55 14.36 -5.84 -7.99
N ASN A 56 14.25 -4.93 -7.04
CA ASN A 56 15.12 -4.82 -5.87
C ASN A 56 14.25 -5.03 -4.64
N PHE A 57 14.58 -6.02 -3.80
CA PHE A 57 13.75 -6.35 -2.63
C PHE A 57 14.08 -5.53 -1.37
N GLY A 58 15.09 -4.67 -1.44
CA GLY A 58 15.48 -3.80 -0.31
C GLY A 58 16.41 -4.46 0.71
N ASP A 59 16.77 -5.74 0.52
CA ASP A 59 17.73 -6.50 1.34
C ASP A 59 19.03 -6.85 0.58
N GLY A 60 19.21 -6.25 -0.60
CA GLY A 60 20.33 -6.52 -1.51
C GLY A 60 20.06 -7.62 -2.53
N ALA A 61 18.96 -8.35 -2.42
CA ALA A 61 18.54 -9.33 -3.43
C ALA A 61 17.73 -8.70 -4.56
N SER A 62 17.72 -9.33 -5.72
CA SER A 62 17.05 -8.86 -6.92
C SER A 62 16.46 -10.00 -7.75
N SER A 63 15.53 -9.66 -8.68
CA SER A 63 14.94 -10.61 -9.64
C SER A 63 14.52 -9.91 -10.93
N ASN A 64 14.53 -10.66 -12.05
CA ASN A 64 14.03 -10.16 -13.34
C ASN A 64 12.73 -10.87 -13.77
N GLN A 65 12.08 -11.60 -12.89
CA GLN A 65 10.81 -12.27 -13.18
C GLN A 65 9.65 -11.28 -13.01
N GLN A 66 8.59 -11.44 -13.79
CA GLN A 66 7.37 -10.65 -13.58
C GLN A 66 6.69 -10.96 -12.24
N THR A 67 6.76 -12.23 -11.81
CA THR A 67 6.11 -12.72 -10.59
C THR A 67 7.11 -13.46 -9.70
N PRO A 68 8.06 -12.74 -9.06
CA PRO A 68 9.05 -13.40 -8.20
C PRO A 68 8.47 -13.76 -6.84
N VAL A 69 9.09 -14.77 -6.22
CA VAL A 69 8.88 -15.07 -4.80
C VAL A 69 10.22 -14.90 -4.10
N HIS A 70 10.23 -14.09 -3.04
CA HIS A 70 11.42 -13.81 -2.25
C HIS A 70 11.22 -14.19 -0.78
N VAL A 71 12.28 -14.65 -0.12
CA VAL A 71 12.29 -14.98 1.30
C VAL A 71 13.37 -14.13 1.96
N TYR A 72 12.93 -13.23 2.83
CA TYR A 72 13.83 -12.37 3.60
C TYR A 72 14.47 -13.13 4.77
N SER A 73 15.72 -12.85 5.06
CA SER A 73 16.43 -13.47 6.18
C SER A 73 15.92 -12.98 7.52
N ASP A 74 15.60 -11.70 7.61
CA ASP A 74 15.27 -11.04 8.87
C ASP A 74 13.86 -10.46 8.86
N SER A 75 13.27 -10.31 10.03
CA SER A 75 12.04 -9.55 10.25
C SER A 75 12.35 -8.07 10.16
N GLY A 76 11.41 -7.26 9.70
CA GLY A 76 11.66 -5.83 9.60
C GLY A 76 10.80 -5.15 8.55
N TYR A 77 11.15 -3.91 8.26
CA TYR A 77 10.55 -3.10 7.22
C TYR A 77 11.46 -3.10 5.99
N TYR A 78 10.88 -3.37 4.84
CA TYR A 78 11.60 -3.37 3.57
C TYR A 78 10.84 -2.55 2.54
N THR A 79 11.56 -1.91 1.64
CA THR A 79 10.99 -1.27 0.46
C THR A 79 11.40 -2.07 -0.77
N ALA A 80 10.44 -2.75 -1.38
CA ALA A 80 10.69 -3.44 -2.64
C ALA A 80 10.34 -2.52 -3.81
N THR A 81 11.22 -2.47 -4.81
CA THR A 81 11.12 -1.61 -5.98
C THR A 81 11.01 -2.47 -7.24
N LEU A 82 10.02 -2.17 -8.09
CA LEU A 82 9.87 -2.70 -9.43
C LEU A 82 10.23 -1.62 -10.45
N THR A 83 11.12 -1.94 -11.38
CA THR A 83 11.31 -1.17 -12.62
C THR A 83 10.84 -2.03 -13.79
N ALA A 84 9.78 -1.57 -14.47
CA ALA A 84 9.27 -2.17 -15.69
C ALA A 84 9.75 -1.36 -16.90
N THR A 85 10.05 -2.03 -18.00
CA THR A 85 10.54 -1.41 -19.25
C THR A 85 9.69 -1.89 -20.42
N ASP A 86 9.30 -0.98 -21.32
CA ASP A 86 8.59 -1.29 -22.57
C ASP A 86 9.54 -1.55 -23.75
N GLU A 87 8.99 -1.87 -24.93
CA GLU A 87 9.77 -2.09 -26.17
C GLU A 87 10.52 -0.85 -26.65
N ALA A 88 10.05 0.35 -26.31
CA ALA A 88 10.71 1.60 -26.67
C ALA A 88 11.85 1.98 -25.72
N GLY A 89 12.05 1.19 -24.64
CA GLY A 89 13.03 1.47 -23.59
C GLY A 89 12.57 2.47 -22.53
N MET A 90 11.29 2.84 -22.53
CA MET A 90 10.72 3.64 -21.47
C MET A 90 10.61 2.82 -20.20
N THR A 91 10.83 3.45 -19.04
CA THR A 91 10.79 2.77 -17.74
C THR A 91 9.75 3.41 -16.81
N ILE A 92 9.07 2.56 -16.02
CA ILE A 92 8.24 2.97 -14.89
C ILE A 92 8.75 2.26 -13.66
N THR A 93 8.97 3.03 -12.58
CA THR A 93 9.38 2.51 -11.29
C THR A 93 8.25 2.65 -10.29
N LYS A 94 8.00 1.59 -9.53
CA LYS A 94 7.03 1.53 -8.43
C LYS A 94 7.69 0.94 -7.19
N GLU A 95 7.18 1.32 -6.03
CA GLU A 95 7.67 0.86 -4.74
C GLU A 95 6.52 0.36 -3.89
N VAL A 96 6.80 -0.64 -3.07
CA VAL A 96 5.89 -1.16 -2.04
C VAL A 96 6.65 -1.33 -0.74
N GLN A 97 6.06 -0.83 0.34
CA GLN A 97 6.58 -1.01 1.69
C GLN A 97 6.02 -2.29 2.30
N LEU A 98 6.88 -3.07 2.90
CA LEU A 98 6.57 -4.37 3.50
C LEU A 98 6.90 -4.31 4.98
N ALA A 99 6.02 -4.89 5.80
CA ALA A 99 6.26 -5.16 7.21
C ALA A 99 6.26 -6.68 7.40
N LEU A 100 7.43 -7.27 7.63
CA LEU A 100 7.63 -8.70 7.64
C LEU A 100 7.83 -9.22 9.06
N ASP A 101 6.92 -10.08 9.52
CA ASP A 101 7.00 -10.77 10.81
C ASP A 101 7.30 -9.82 11.98
N ILE A 102 6.66 -8.63 11.94
CA ILE A 102 6.83 -7.60 12.95
C ILE A 102 6.10 -8.01 14.22
N THR A 103 6.85 -8.29 15.26
CA THR A 103 6.31 -8.59 16.59
C THR A 103 6.11 -7.30 17.39
N PRO A 104 5.25 -7.32 18.44
CA PRO A 104 5.15 -6.18 19.36
C PRO A 104 6.50 -5.78 19.97
N TYR A 105 7.38 -6.75 20.20
CA TYR A 105 8.74 -6.50 20.65
C TYR A 105 9.52 -5.60 19.66
N VAL A 106 9.55 -5.97 18.37
CA VAL A 106 10.23 -5.18 17.33
C VAL A 106 9.60 -3.80 17.17
N LEU A 107 8.26 -3.70 17.27
CA LEU A 107 7.57 -2.41 17.22
C LEU A 107 8.00 -1.50 18.38
N LEU A 108 8.17 -2.06 19.57
CA LEU A 108 8.52 -1.30 20.77
C LEU A 108 10.00 -0.96 20.85
N THR A 109 10.89 -1.88 20.50
CA THR A 109 12.33 -1.77 20.76
C THR A 109 13.18 -1.49 19.54
N GLY A 110 12.63 -1.57 18.32
CA GLY A 110 13.40 -1.58 17.06
C GLY A 110 13.91 -2.97 16.67
N GLY A 111 13.97 -3.92 17.59
CA GLY A 111 14.46 -5.27 17.37
C GLY A 111 15.92 -5.46 17.77
N ALA A 112 16.39 -6.69 17.66
CA ALA A 112 17.73 -7.08 18.12
C ALA A 112 18.90 -6.47 17.32
N THR A 113 18.63 -5.88 16.16
CA THR A 113 19.63 -5.25 15.28
C THR A 113 19.70 -3.73 15.43
N ASP A 114 18.79 -3.16 16.20
CA ASP A 114 18.78 -1.72 16.49
C ASP A 114 19.57 -1.48 17.77
N GLU A 115 20.87 -1.20 17.62
CA GLU A 115 21.79 -1.04 18.76
C GLU A 115 21.44 0.17 19.64
N ASP A 116 20.81 1.20 19.04
CA ASP A 116 20.41 2.42 19.75
C ASP A 116 19.02 2.30 20.38
N GLY A 117 18.28 1.22 20.03
CA GLY A 117 16.90 1.01 20.45
C GLY A 117 15.93 2.05 19.86
N LYS A 118 14.65 1.92 20.22
CA LYS A 118 13.63 2.89 19.85
C LYS A 118 13.35 3.83 20.99
N THR A 119 13.41 5.12 20.71
CA THR A 119 13.03 6.16 21.65
C THR A 119 11.58 6.57 21.42
N TRP A 120 10.81 6.55 22.48
CA TRP A 120 9.41 6.95 22.51
C TRP A 120 9.27 8.25 23.31
N ARG A 121 8.40 9.11 22.83
CA ARG A 121 8.05 10.35 23.51
C ARG A 121 6.53 10.48 23.58
N LEU A 122 6.00 10.93 24.70
CA LEU A 122 4.59 11.23 24.82
C LEU A 122 4.26 12.46 23.96
N SER A 123 3.30 12.32 23.05
CA SER A 123 2.87 13.44 22.22
C SER A 123 1.93 14.36 23.00
N SER A 124 2.15 15.67 22.91
CA SER A 124 1.22 16.66 23.40
C SER A 124 0.02 16.91 22.47
N ALA A 125 0.12 16.43 21.22
CA ALA A 125 -0.96 16.49 20.22
C ALA A 125 -1.79 15.21 20.31
N HIS A 126 -2.74 15.19 21.23
CA HIS A 126 -3.67 14.07 21.39
C HIS A 126 -4.61 13.94 20.20
N SER A 127 -4.94 12.72 19.84
CA SER A 127 -5.97 12.42 18.83
C SER A 127 -7.37 12.39 19.47
N ASP A 128 -8.40 12.45 18.65
CA ASP A 128 -9.79 12.28 19.10
C ASP A 128 -10.08 10.88 19.68
N SER A 129 -9.11 9.97 19.59
CA SER A 129 -9.20 8.60 20.11
C SER A 129 -8.46 8.39 21.44
N ASP A 130 -7.75 9.41 21.95
CA ASP A 130 -7.01 9.31 23.20
C ASP A 130 -7.90 9.53 24.39
N TYR A 131 -7.88 8.61 25.35
CA TYR A 131 -8.66 8.70 26.59
C TYR A 131 -7.80 8.42 27.81
N PHE A 132 -8.27 8.93 28.97
CA PHE A 132 -7.82 8.38 30.24
C PHE A 132 -8.45 6.99 30.43
N GLY A 133 -7.63 5.95 30.38
CA GLY A 133 -8.00 4.62 30.85
C GLY A 133 -7.94 4.58 32.38
N ASN A 134 -8.88 3.90 33.00
CA ASN A 134 -8.75 3.52 34.40
C ASN A 134 -7.87 2.27 34.48
N ALA A 135 -6.87 2.26 35.37
CA ALA A 135 -5.92 1.14 35.50
C ALA A 135 -6.59 -0.19 35.86
N ASP A 136 -7.79 -0.16 36.41
CA ASP A 136 -8.60 -1.35 36.73
C ASP A 136 -9.58 -1.71 35.60
N ALA A 137 -9.55 -0.95 34.52
CA ALA A 137 -10.54 -1.11 33.48
C ALA A 137 -10.13 -2.23 32.52
N GLU A 138 -11.05 -3.08 32.23
CA GLU A 138 -11.17 -3.65 30.91
C GLU A 138 -10.89 -2.54 29.90
N LEU A 139 -10.03 -2.81 28.91
CA LEU A 139 -9.64 -1.86 27.85
C LEU A 139 -10.82 -1.44 26.95
N THR A 140 -12.02 -1.37 27.52
CA THR A 140 -13.21 -0.88 26.86
C THR A 140 -13.37 0.61 27.15
N PRO A 141 -13.63 1.42 26.11
CA PRO A 141 -13.95 2.82 26.31
C PRO A 141 -15.08 2.94 27.32
N PHE A 142 -14.97 3.93 28.19
CA PHE A 142 -16.03 4.31 29.13
C PHE A 142 -17.38 4.37 28.41
N ASP A 143 -18.42 3.82 29.04
CA ASP A 143 -19.78 3.83 28.51
C ASP A 143 -20.28 5.27 28.44
N GLY A 144 -20.12 5.86 27.30
CA GLY A 144 -20.42 7.25 27.02
C GLY A 144 -19.51 7.76 25.90
N ALA A 145 -19.88 8.81 25.23
CA ALA A 145 -19.05 9.39 24.19
C ALA A 145 -17.65 9.68 24.76
N PRO A 146 -16.59 9.15 24.14
CA PRO A 146 -15.24 9.37 24.61
C PRO A 146 -14.97 10.88 24.64
N ASN A 147 -14.51 11.38 25.78
CA ASN A 147 -13.94 12.70 25.85
C ASN A 147 -12.46 12.58 25.48
N PRO A 148 -12.05 12.99 24.29
CA PRO A 148 -10.65 12.98 23.94
C PRO A 148 -9.86 13.84 24.91
N LEU A 149 -8.64 13.43 25.22
CA LEU A 149 -7.77 14.22 26.06
C LEU A 149 -7.44 15.54 25.37
N PRO A 150 -7.62 16.70 26.02
CA PRO A 150 -7.17 17.95 25.45
C PRO A 150 -5.68 17.92 25.15
N ALA A 151 -5.27 18.48 24.01
CA ALA A 151 -3.87 18.62 23.67
C ALA A 151 -3.09 19.33 24.80
N GLY A 152 -1.94 18.79 25.18
CA GLY A 152 -1.12 19.35 26.24
C GLY A 152 -1.69 19.25 27.65
N ILE A 153 -2.62 18.32 27.91
CA ILE A 153 -3.31 18.20 29.21
C ILE A 153 -2.36 18.03 30.40
N PHE A 154 -1.25 17.30 30.22
CA PHE A 154 -0.26 17.13 31.29
C PHE A 154 0.43 18.46 31.63
N GLY A 155 0.67 19.34 30.64
CA GLY A 155 1.21 20.66 30.86
C GLY A 155 0.19 21.64 31.42
N ALA A 156 -0.79 22.02 30.62
CA ALA A 156 -1.75 23.07 30.97
C ALA A 156 -2.77 22.63 32.00
N GLY A 157 -3.21 21.37 31.97
CA GLY A 157 -4.28 20.88 32.86
C GLY A 157 -3.77 20.33 34.18
N LEU A 158 -2.62 19.66 34.20
CA LEU A 158 -2.11 18.96 35.37
C LEU A 158 -0.78 19.52 35.88
N GLY A 159 -0.18 20.50 35.22
CA GLY A 159 1.08 21.13 35.62
C GLY A 159 2.31 20.20 35.49
N MET A 160 2.25 19.23 34.61
CA MET A 160 3.29 18.20 34.40
C MET A 160 3.87 18.31 32.97
N ALA A 161 4.27 19.53 32.58
CA ALA A 161 4.72 19.81 31.22
C ALA A 161 5.96 18.99 30.82
N GLU A 162 6.84 18.70 31.78
CA GLU A 162 8.04 17.90 31.61
C GLU A 162 7.76 16.48 31.12
N VAL A 163 6.59 15.93 31.37
CA VAL A 163 6.20 14.59 30.90
C VAL A 163 6.27 14.45 29.38
N TYR A 164 6.06 15.55 28.67
CA TYR A 164 6.17 15.55 27.20
C TYR A 164 7.62 15.60 26.70
N GLU A 165 8.55 15.90 27.60
CA GLU A 165 9.98 15.94 27.31
C GLU A 165 10.68 14.63 27.68
N ASP A 166 9.99 13.75 28.42
CA ASP A 166 10.51 12.44 28.78
C ASP A 166 10.63 11.54 27.55
N GLU A 167 11.78 10.90 27.46
CA GLU A 167 12.09 9.93 26.43
C GLU A 167 12.29 8.55 27.06
N PHE A 168 11.66 7.55 26.46
CA PHE A 168 11.78 6.15 26.88
C PHE A 168 12.45 5.37 25.76
N THR A 169 13.66 4.83 26.06
CA THR A 169 14.40 3.99 25.11
C THR A 169 14.38 2.55 25.59
N PHE A 170 14.03 1.62 24.68
CA PHE A 170 13.91 0.18 24.95
C PHE A 170 14.91 -0.61 24.10
#